data_52b547798be1feecdcd2f302641fd729
#
_entry.id   52b547798be1feecdcd2f302641fd729
#
_cell.length_a   1.000
_cell.length_b   1.000
_cell.length_c   1.000
_cell.angle_alpha   90.00
_cell.angle_beta   90.00
_cell.angle_gamma   90.00
#
_symmetry.space_group_name_H-M   'P 1'
#
loop_
_entity.id
_entity.type
_entity.pdbx_description
1 polymer ?
#
loop_
_entity_poly.entity_id
_entity_poly.type
_entity_poly.pdbx_seq_one_letter_code
_entity_poly.pdbx_strand_id
1 'polypeptide(L)'
;MDTLYYGRSAPKQISQTLYVKMSTTDERRAWWNPKSKFNTVKNGKVVSGYQQDKFHFQNIKEWTGDYIFMRVEEMYLTAAEAACRMGDDAEAKKYLMELMKVRDPKYTTDKTGTELGKTSSQETGSLLEEIITQRRIELWGEFGRMNDLRRLRQGFKRTAADGWTDSSYLLNTRPTDDSESYMWVLTIPQSEFDGNVHMKADKDQNPLGDK
;
A
#
# COMPACT_ATOMS: atom_id res chain seq x y z
N MET A 1 -2.36 10.12 -10.68
CA MET A 1 -2.53 11.47 -10.09
C MET A 1 -1.40 12.31 -10.59
N ASP A 2 -1.71 13.28 -11.41
CA ASP A 2 -0.71 14.12 -11.99
C ASP A 2 -0.03 15.02 -10.95
N THR A 3 1.29 15.10 -11.03
CA THR A 3 2.13 15.91 -10.14
C THR A 3 1.88 17.40 -10.28
N LEU A 4 1.36 17.87 -11.41
CA LEU A 4 1.14 19.29 -11.65
C LEU A 4 -0.10 19.86 -10.96
N TYR A 5 -1.16 19.09 -10.85
CA TYR A 5 -2.42 19.53 -10.26
C TYR A 5 -2.77 18.85 -8.95
N TYR A 6 -2.88 17.53 -8.95
CA TYR A 6 -3.14 16.79 -7.71
C TYR A 6 -1.92 16.74 -6.80
N GLY A 7 -0.74 16.79 -7.37
CA GLY A 7 0.48 16.86 -6.60
C GLY A 7 0.62 18.15 -5.79
N ARG A 8 0.11 19.29 -6.28
CA ARG A 8 0.19 20.57 -5.54
C ARG A 8 -0.79 20.65 -4.37
N SER A 9 -2.01 20.12 -4.54
CA SER A 9 -3.05 20.15 -3.52
C SER A 9 -3.06 18.92 -2.61
N ALA A 10 -2.68 17.76 -3.14
CA ALA A 10 -2.64 16.49 -2.43
C ALA A 10 -1.50 15.58 -2.94
N PRO A 11 -0.24 15.95 -2.71
CA PRO A 11 0.90 15.18 -3.17
C PRO A 11 0.84 13.76 -2.60
N LYS A 12 1.11 12.78 -3.46
CA LYS A 12 1.23 11.37 -3.08
C LYS A 12 2.69 10.98 -3.15
N GLN A 13 3.17 10.35 -2.10
CA GLN A 13 4.54 9.88 -2.01
C GLN A 13 4.58 8.43 -1.51
N ILE A 14 5.57 7.69 -1.95
CA ILE A 14 5.84 6.37 -1.38
C ILE A 14 6.48 6.54 0.00
N SER A 15 6.22 5.58 0.89
CA SER A 15 6.97 5.47 2.13
C SER A 15 8.46 5.26 1.82
N GLN A 16 9.32 6.02 2.48
CA GLN A 16 10.76 5.88 2.33
C GLN A 16 11.22 4.45 2.67
N THR A 17 10.65 3.86 3.71
CA THR A 17 10.96 2.49 4.14
C THR A 17 10.60 1.46 3.08
N LEU A 18 9.55 1.70 2.29
CA LEU A 18 9.22 0.83 1.15
C LEU A 18 10.11 1.10 -0.06
N TYR A 19 10.44 2.37 -0.33
CA TYR A 19 11.28 2.74 -1.47
C TYR A 19 12.69 2.12 -1.37
N VAL A 20 13.28 2.11 -0.19
CA VAL A 20 14.64 1.56 0.01
C VAL A 20 14.69 0.02 -0.08
N LYS A 21 13.56 -0.66 -0.08
CA LYS A 21 13.49 -2.11 -0.33
C LYS A 21 13.74 -2.47 -1.80
N MET A 22 13.59 -1.52 -2.71
CA MET A 22 13.98 -1.71 -4.11
C MET A 22 15.49 -1.63 -4.26
N SER A 23 16.07 -2.57 -4.99
CA SER A 23 17.51 -2.52 -5.36
C SER A 23 17.81 -1.26 -6.17
N THR A 24 19.07 -0.91 -6.29
CA THR A 24 19.50 0.23 -7.13
C THR A 24 19.30 -0.02 -8.63
N THR A 25 19.10 -1.27 -9.03
CA THR A 25 18.85 -1.69 -10.41
C THR A 25 17.37 -1.86 -10.74
N ASP A 26 16.49 -1.70 -9.74
CA ASP A 26 15.04 -1.78 -9.94
C ASP A 26 14.53 -0.55 -10.70
N GLU A 27 14.03 -0.75 -11.91
CA GLU A 27 13.56 0.31 -12.79
C GLU A 27 12.37 1.07 -12.20
N ARG A 28 11.59 0.45 -11.31
CA ARG A 28 10.46 1.10 -10.64
C ARG A 28 10.89 2.23 -9.71
N ARG A 29 12.16 2.32 -9.34
CA ARG A 29 12.69 3.48 -8.59
C ARG A 29 12.42 4.81 -9.31
N ALA A 30 12.36 4.79 -10.65
CA ALA A 30 12.01 5.95 -11.45
C ALA A 30 10.55 6.41 -11.30
N TRP A 31 9.68 5.59 -10.71
CA TRP A 31 8.28 5.96 -10.45
C TRP A 31 8.13 6.98 -9.30
N TRP A 32 9.22 7.29 -8.62
CA TRP A 32 9.22 8.28 -7.53
C TRP A 32 10.48 9.13 -7.59
N ASN A 33 10.34 10.39 -7.24
CA ASN A 33 11.45 11.33 -7.18
C ASN A 33 11.91 11.55 -5.73
N PRO A 34 13.03 10.94 -5.29
CA PRO A 34 13.55 11.11 -3.94
C PRO A 34 13.93 12.55 -3.59
N LYS A 35 14.24 13.35 -4.63
CA LYS A 35 14.67 14.75 -4.50
C LYS A 35 13.54 15.76 -4.70
N SER A 36 12.30 15.30 -4.86
CA SER A 36 11.16 16.20 -5.05
C SER A 36 11.03 17.13 -3.85
N LYS A 37 10.92 18.42 -4.13
CA LYS A 37 10.68 19.45 -3.12
C LYS A 37 9.23 19.87 -3.22
N PHE A 38 8.38 19.29 -2.40
CA PHE A 38 7.01 19.75 -2.24
C PHE A 38 6.92 20.60 -0.99
N ASN A 39 6.57 21.84 -1.17
CA ASN A 39 6.27 22.77 -0.08
C ASN A 39 4.86 22.52 0.47
N THR A 40 4.62 21.36 1.04
CA THR A 40 3.49 21.25 1.97
C THR A 40 3.99 21.78 3.31
N VAL A 41 3.81 23.06 3.51
CA VAL A 41 4.08 23.66 4.82
C VAL A 41 2.95 23.24 5.74
N LYS A 42 3.14 22.12 6.46
CA LYS A 42 2.40 21.84 7.68
C LYS A 42 3.34 22.16 8.84
N ASN A 43 2.96 23.15 9.65
CA ASN A 43 3.69 23.57 10.85
C ASN A 43 5.17 23.98 10.60
N GLY A 44 5.46 24.67 9.49
CA GLY A 44 6.81 25.17 9.20
C GLY A 44 7.82 24.11 8.73
N LYS A 45 7.42 22.85 8.60
CA LYS A 45 8.27 21.79 8.06
C LYS A 45 7.90 21.47 6.61
N VAL A 46 8.90 21.48 5.75
CA VAL A 46 8.77 21.03 4.36
C VAL A 46 8.83 19.51 4.35
N VAL A 47 7.73 18.87 3.98
CA VAL A 47 7.75 17.42 3.67
C VAL A 47 8.22 17.29 2.24
N SER A 48 9.43 16.80 2.05
CA SER A 48 10.05 16.68 0.74
C SER A 48 10.45 15.24 0.44
N GLY A 49 10.45 14.89 -0.83
CA GLY A 49 10.98 13.65 -1.34
C GLY A 49 9.93 12.57 -1.66
N TYR A 50 10.35 11.64 -2.50
CA TYR A 50 9.62 10.43 -2.87
C TYR A 50 8.24 10.66 -3.49
N GLN A 51 8.02 11.83 -4.09
CA GLN A 51 6.77 12.11 -4.80
C GLN A 51 6.62 11.17 -5.99
N GLN A 52 5.38 10.72 -6.22
CA GLN A 52 5.06 9.84 -7.32
C GLN A 52 5.20 10.51 -8.69
N ASP A 53 5.71 9.73 -9.62
CA ASP A 53 5.81 10.01 -11.05
C ASP A 53 5.30 8.80 -11.89
N LYS A 54 4.54 7.94 -11.25
CA LYS A 54 3.97 6.73 -11.85
C LYS A 54 2.70 7.02 -12.65
N PHE A 55 1.90 7.97 -12.20
CA PHE A 55 0.60 8.27 -12.80
C PHE A 55 0.57 9.67 -13.39
N HIS A 56 0.20 9.75 -14.65
CA HIS A 56 0.06 10.98 -15.40
C HIS A 56 -1.29 11.04 -16.10
N PHE A 57 -1.84 12.23 -16.27
CA PHE A 57 -2.93 12.44 -17.20
C PHE A 57 -2.42 12.39 -18.64
N GLN A 58 -3.17 11.79 -19.55
CA GLN A 58 -2.89 11.85 -20.99
C GLN A 58 -3.08 13.28 -21.51
N ASN A 59 -4.12 13.95 -21.03
CA ASN A 59 -4.35 15.36 -21.30
C ASN A 59 -4.65 16.10 -19.98
N ILE A 60 -3.67 16.88 -19.55
CA ILE A 60 -3.75 17.62 -18.28
C ILE A 60 -4.77 18.78 -18.33
N LYS A 61 -5.06 19.33 -19.51
CA LYS A 61 -6.02 20.43 -19.63
C LYS A 61 -7.47 19.94 -19.48
N GLU A 62 -7.73 18.73 -19.92
CA GLU A 62 -9.04 18.10 -19.88
C GLU A 62 -9.18 17.08 -18.76
N TRP A 63 -8.10 16.82 -18.03
CA TRP A 63 -8.06 15.87 -16.93
C TRP A 63 -8.40 14.44 -17.34
N THR A 64 -8.09 14.10 -18.58
CA THR A 64 -8.37 12.78 -19.14
C THR A 64 -7.17 11.86 -18.99
N GLY A 65 -7.45 10.59 -18.75
CA GLY A 65 -6.45 9.53 -18.64
C GLY A 65 -7.13 8.19 -18.49
N ASP A 66 -6.42 7.15 -18.91
CA ASP A 66 -6.92 5.79 -18.76
C ASP A 66 -6.84 5.36 -17.30
N TYR A 67 -7.87 4.67 -16.87
CA TYR A 67 -7.94 4.05 -15.58
C TYR A 67 -7.71 2.55 -15.71
N ILE A 68 -6.54 2.10 -15.31
CA ILE A 68 -6.19 0.67 -15.39
C ILE A 68 -6.80 -0.06 -14.20
N PHE A 69 -7.78 -0.89 -14.47
CA PHE A 69 -8.53 -1.64 -13.45
C PHE A 69 -7.79 -2.89 -12.99
N MET A 70 -7.12 -3.57 -13.92
CA MET A 70 -6.41 -4.81 -13.68
C MET A 70 -5.20 -4.90 -14.60
N ARG A 71 -4.10 -5.42 -14.09
CA ARG A 71 -2.85 -5.61 -14.83
C ARG A 71 -2.35 -7.05 -14.68
N VAL A 72 -1.67 -7.53 -15.71
CA VAL A 72 -1.11 -8.89 -15.70
C VAL A 72 -0.10 -9.10 -14.58
N GLU A 73 0.61 -8.07 -14.17
CA GLU A 73 1.55 -8.10 -13.06
C GLU A 73 0.87 -8.48 -11.74
N GLU A 74 -0.37 -8.05 -11.55
CA GLU A 74 -1.17 -8.48 -10.39
C GLU A 74 -1.46 -9.97 -10.43
N MET A 75 -1.71 -10.53 -11.61
CA MET A 75 -1.95 -11.96 -11.76
C MET A 75 -0.71 -12.79 -11.43
N TYR A 76 0.47 -12.39 -11.90
CA TYR A 76 1.72 -13.05 -11.53
C TYR A 76 1.97 -13.01 -10.03
N LEU A 77 1.76 -11.87 -9.39
CA LEU A 77 1.94 -11.73 -7.94
C LEU A 77 0.91 -12.55 -7.15
N THR A 78 -0.32 -12.66 -7.66
CA THR A 78 -1.36 -13.48 -7.04
C THR A 78 -1.02 -14.98 -7.18
N ALA A 79 -0.54 -15.42 -8.34
CA ALA A 79 -0.09 -16.78 -8.56
C ALA A 79 1.12 -17.12 -7.69
N ALA A 80 2.09 -16.21 -7.58
CA ALA A 80 3.25 -16.37 -6.70
C ALA A 80 2.82 -16.53 -5.23
N GLU A 81 1.91 -15.68 -4.75
CA GLU A 81 1.38 -15.79 -3.40
C GLU A 81 0.66 -17.12 -3.17
N ALA A 82 -0.18 -17.53 -4.11
CA ALA A 82 -0.92 -18.79 -4.00
C ALA A 82 0.01 -20.00 -3.92
N ALA A 83 0.99 -20.11 -4.82
CA ALA A 83 1.98 -21.17 -4.82
C ALA A 83 2.79 -21.20 -3.52
N CYS A 84 3.25 -20.05 -3.04
CA CYS A 84 3.97 -19.94 -1.77
C CYS A 84 3.12 -20.45 -0.60
N ARG A 85 1.84 -20.06 -0.53
CA ARG A 85 0.93 -20.52 0.53
C ARG A 85 0.60 -22.01 0.45
N MET A 86 0.74 -22.62 -0.72
CA MET A 86 0.63 -24.06 -0.91
C MET A 86 1.92 -24.82 -0.54
N GLY A 87 2.98 -24.11 -0.18
CA GLY A 87 4.28 -24.70 0.17
C GLY A 87 5.17 -24.97 -1.05
N ASP A 88 4.77 -24.51 -2.24
CA ASP A 88 5.58 -24.62 -3.46
C ASP A 88 6.38 -23.35 -3.70
N ASP A 89 7.47 -23.22 -2.94
CA ASP A 89 8.37 -22.06 -3.05
C ASP A 89 9.04 -21.96 -4.43
N ALA A 90 9.23 -23.09 -5.11
CA ALA A 90 9.86 -23.14 -6.43
C ALA A 90 8.94 -22.51 -7.49
N GLU A 91 7.68 -22.90 -7.53
CA GLU A 91 6.68 -22.35 -8.44
C GLU A 91 6.37 -20.88 -8.08
N ALA A 92 6.32 -20.54 -6.78
CA ALA A 92 6.15 -19.18 -6.32
C ALA A 92 7.25 -18.24 -6.85
N LYS A 93 8.51 -18.66 -6.74
CA LYS A 93 9.65 -17.93 -7.30
C LYS A 93 9.57 -17.79 -8.81
N LYS A 94 9.12 -18.81 -9.52
CA LYS A 94 8.96 -18.77 -10.97
C LYS A 94 7.96 -17.67 -11.38
N TYR A 95 6.78 -17.60 -10.75
CA TYR A 95 5.82 -16.53 -11.02
C TYR A 95 6.36 -15.15 -10.62
N LEU A 96 7.04 -15.04 -9.48
CA LEU A 96 7.66 -13.78 -9.06
C LEU A 96 8.71 -13.32 -10.08
N MET A 97 9.53 -14.23 -10.61
CA MET A 97 10.56 -13.91 -11.59
C MET A 97 9.99 -13.45 -12.94
N GLU A 98 8.76 -13.85 -13.32
CA GLU A 98 8.11 -13.32 -14.53
C GLU A 98 7.92 -11.79 -14.46
N LEU A 99 7.62 -11.27 -13.28
CA LEU A 99 7.58 -9.83 -13.03
C LEU A 99 8.99 -9.24 -12.91
N MET A 100 9.81 -9.86 -12.06
CA MET A 100 11.07 -9.26 -11.64
C MET A 100 12.12 -9.18 -12.77
N LYS A 101 12.13 -10.12 -13.72
CA LYS A 101 13.01 -10.05 -14.90
C LYS A 101 12.81 -8.79 -15.75
N VAL A 102 11.60 -8.18 -15.67
CA VAL A 102 11.27 -6.94 -16.38
C VAL A 102 11.57 -5.72 -15.51
N ARG A 103 11.38 -5.83 -14.19
CA ARG A 103 11.49 -4.70 -13.25
C ARG A 103 12.90 -4.51 -12.70
N ASP A 104 13.60 -5.61 -12.45
CA ASP A 104 14.96 -5.62 -11.93
C ASP A 104 15.73 -6.83 -12.48
N PRO A 105 16.41 -6.69 -13.61
CA PRO A 105 17.11 -7.81 -14.26
C PRO A 105 18.19 -8.49 -13.41
N LYS A 106 18.61 -7.85 -12.30
CA LYS A 106 19.59 -8.42 -11.35
C LYS A 106 18.93 -9.02 -10.12
N TYR A 107 17.60 -9.02 -10.06
CA TYR A 107 16.88 -9.56 -8.92
C TYR A 107 17.08 -11.07 -8.78
N THR A 108 17.38 -11.48 -7.57
CA THR A 108 17.44 -12.89 -7.16
C THR A 108 16.84 -13.03 -5.76
N THR A 109 16.29 -14.20 -5.44
CA THR A 109 15.84 -14.51 -4.09
C THR A 109 16.05 -15.98 -3.77
N ASP A 110 16.58 -16.24 -2.59
CA ASP A 110 16.73 -17.57 -2.00
C ASP A 110 15.70 -17.82 -0.87
N LYS A 111 14.90 -16.81 -0.56
CA LYS A 111 13.89 -16.85 0.50
C LYS A 111 12.91 -17.99 0.33
N THR A 112 12.39 -18.47 1.45
CA THR A 112 11.39 -19.57 1.55
C THR A 112 10.37 -19.25 2.62
N GLY A 113 9.24 -19.98 2.63
CA GLY A 113 8.27 -19.94 3.71
C GLY A 113 7.25 -18.82 3.66
N THR A 114 6.30 -18.88 4.60
CA THR A 114 5.05 -18.11 4.55
C THR A 114 4.84 -17.18 5.74
N GLU A 115 5.86 -16.93 6.55
CA GLU A 115 5.73 -16.07 7.72
C GLU A 115 5.49 -14.62 7.33
N LEU A 116 4.56 -13.98 8.03
CA LEU A 116 4.27 -12.56 7.90
C LEU A 116 4.29 -11.88 9.28
N GLY A 117 4.81 -10.66 9.32
CA GLY A 117 4.74 -9.85 10.52
C GLY A 117 3.32 -9.35 10.83
N LYS A 118 3.05 -9.02 12.09
CA LYS A 118 1.78 -8.40 12.51
C LYS A 118 1.53 -7.06 11.84
N THR A 119 2.58 -6.34 11.52
CA THR A 119 2.52 -5.12 10.72
C THR A 119 3.29 -5.29 9.42
N SER A 120 2.90 -4.54 8.42
CA SER A 120 3.55 -4.56 7.10
C SER A 120 4.97 -3.94 7.07
N SER A 121 5.45 -3.45 8.20
CA SER A 121 6.82 -2.95 8.38
C SER A 121 7.71 -3.94 9.15
N GLN A 122 7.14 -4.98 9.75
CA GLN A 122 7.88 -6.02 10.45
C GLN A 122 8.42 -7.02 9.44
N GLU A 123 9.74 -7.19 9.42
CA GLU A 123 10.40 -8.11 8.50
C GLU A 123 10.50 -9.51 9.10
N THR A 124 10.12 -10.51 8.32
CA THR A 124 10.22 -11.93 8.67
C THR A 124 11.28 -12.66 7.84
N GLY A 125 11.65 -12.08 6.71
CA GLY A 125 12.60 -12.69 5.77
C GLY A 125 12.01 -13.80 4.91
N SER A 126 10.70 -14.06 4.99
CA SER A 126 10.04 -15.13 4.24
C SER A 126 9.85 -14.77 2.76
N LEU A 127 9.63 -15.80 1.93
CA LEU A 127 9.27 -15.61 0.52
C LEU A 127 7.91 -14.92 0.39
N LEU A 128 6.95 -15.26 1.25
CA LEU A 128 5.65 -14.61 1.23
C LEU A 128 5.76 -13.10 1.53
N GLU A 129 6.57 -12.72 2.51
CA GLU A 129 6.82 -11.29 2.79
C GLU A 129 7.43 -10.59 1.58
N GLU A 130 8.37 -11.24 0.89
CA GLU A 130 8.99 -10.72 -0.33
C GLU A 130 7.93 -10.50 -1.43
N ILE A 131 7.10 -11.50 -1.72
CA ILE A 131 6.01 -11.40 -2.71
C ILE A 131 5.06 -10.25 -2.36
N ILE A 132 4.65 -10.12 -1.10
CA ILE A 132 3.78 -9.04 -0.64
C ILE A 132 4.48 -7.69 -0.75
N THR A 133 5.78 -7.62 -0.50
CA THR A 133 6.58 -6.39 -0.68
C THR A 133 6.61 -5.99 -2.15
N GLN A 134 6.86 -6.93 -3.06
CA GLN A 134 6.82 -6.67 -4.50
C GLN A 134 5.43 -6.24 -4.97
N ARG A 135 4.36 -6.83 -4.41
CA ARG A 135 2.98 -6.40 -4.65
C ARG A 135 2.73 -4.96 -4.20
N ARG A 136 3.22 -4.58 -3.02
CA ARG A 136 3.10 -3.21 -2.50
C ARG A 136 3.79 -2.17 -3.37
N ILE A 137 4.94 -2.51 -3.94
CA ILE A 137 5.71 -1.64 -4.85
C ILE A 137 5.00 -1.55 -6.19
N GLU A 138 4.70 -2.70 -6.80
CA GLU A 138 4.13 -2.78 -8.15
C GLU A 138 2.76 -2.11 -8.25
N LEU A 139 1.88 -2.37 -7.29
CA LEU A 139 0.52 -1.86 -7.27
C LEU A 139 0.36 -0.59 -6.42
N TRP A 140 1.47 0.09 -6.15
CA TRP A 140 1.43 1.33 -5.38
C TRP A 140 0.52 2.38 -6.05
N GLY A 141 -0.37 2.96 -5.26
CA GLY A 141 -1.31 3.99 -5.72
C GLY A 141 -2.51 3.45 -6.50
N GLU A 142 -2.55 2.14 -6.75
CA GLU A 142 -3.68 1.43 -7.33
C GLU A 142 -4.63 0.88 -6.26
N PHE A 143 -5.71 0.22 -6.68
CA PHE A 143 -6.63 -0.39 -5.71
C PHE A 143 -6.02 -1.60 -5.01
N GLY A 144 -6.49 -1.85 -3.79
CA GLY A 144 -6.27 -3.12 -3.14
C GLY A 144 -5.42 -3.07 -1.88
N ARG A 145 -4.62 -2.03 -1.61
CA ARG A 145 -3.77 -2.05 -0.41
C ARG A 145 -4.54 -2.24 0.90
N MET A 146 -5.68 -1.60 1.05
CA MET A 146 -6.54 -1.81 2.22
C MET A 146 -7.06 -3.25 2.28
N ASN A 147 -7.44 -3.82 1.12
CA ASN A 147 -7.88 -5.20 1.03
C ASN A 147 -6.74 -6.17 1.39
N ASP A 148 -5.51 -5.90 0.92
CA ASP A 148 -4.33 -6.68 1.28
C ASP A 148 -4.09 -6.66 2.80
N LEU A 149 -4.11 -5.51 3.44
CA LEU A 149 -3.92 -5.41 4.88
C LEU A 149 -4.97 -6.23 5.65
N ARG A 150 -6.23 -6.12 5.25
CA ARG A 150 -7.33 -6.86 5.89
C ARG A 150 -7.23 -8.38 5.69
N ARG A 151 -7.04 -8.85 4.44
CA ARG A 151 -6.95 -10.29 4.16
C ARG A 151 -5.70 -10.95 4.75
N LEU A 152 -4.61 -10.19 4.88
CA LEU A 152 -3.36 -10.63 5.50
C LEU A 152 -3.37 -10.48 7.02
N ARG A 153 -4.40 -9.86 7.58
CA ARG A 153 -4.48 -9.49 8.99
C ARG A 153 -3.24 -8.75 9.46
N GLN A 154 -2.82 -7.77 8.67
CA GLN A 154 -1.67 -6.94 9.00
C GLN A 154 -2.13 -5.51 9.31
N GLY A 155 -1.65 -4.97 10.42
CA GLY A 155 -1.67 -3.54 10.66
C GLY A 155 -0.59 -2.81 9.87
N PHE A 156 -0.53 -1.50 10.02
CA PHE A 156 0.58 -0.70 9.53
C PHE A 156 1.03 0.31 10.59
N LYS A 157 2.32 0.57 10.60
CA LYS A 157 2.90 1.60 11.45
C LYS A 157 3.65 2.57 10.54
N ARG A 158 3.34 3.86 10.66
CA ARG A 158 4.03 4.90 9.92
C ARG A 158 4.81 5.78 10.88
N THR A 159 6.01 6.14 10.47
CA THR A 159 6.96 6.92 11.27
C THR A 159 7.35 8.19 10.53
N ALA A 160 8.10 9.08 11.19
CA ALA A 160 8.68 10.25 10.54
C ALA A 160 9.56 9.88 9.34
N ALA A 161 10.22 8.71 9.38
CA ALA A 161 11.00 8.17 8.25
C ALA A 161 10.12 7.83 7.04
N ASP A 162 8.81 7.60 7.23
CA ASP A 162 7.85 7.40 6.16
C ASP A 162 7.29 8.72 5.61
N GLY A 163 7.83 9.86 6.03
CA GLY A 163 7.35 11.17 5.65
C GLY A 163 6.08 11.62 6.40
N TRP A 164 5.73 10.94 7.49
CA TRP A 164 4.62 11.34 8.34
C TRP A 164 5.11 12.24 9.47
N THR A 165 4.50 13.40 9.58
CA THR A 165 4.76 14.30 10.71
C THR A 165 4.01 13.82 11.94
N ASP A 166 4.52 14.14 13.13
CA ASP A 166 3.88 13.83 14.42
C ASP A 166 2.47 14.42 14.57
N SER A 167 2.10 15.32 13.68
CA SER A 167 0.78 15.94 13.60
C SER A 167 -0.23 15.19 12.73
N SER A 168 0.09 13.99 12.25
CA SER A 168 -0.89 13.12 11.58
C SER A 168 -1.90 12.62 12.60
N TYR A 169 -2.86 13.47 12.90
CA TYR A 169 -3.88 13.28 13.93
C TYR A 169 -4.54 11.89 13.92
N LEU A 170 -4.76 11.34 12.73
CA LEU A 170 -5.41 10.04 12.57
C LEU A 170 -4.53 8.86 13.01
N LEU A 171 -3.20 8.98 12.98
CA LEU A 171 -2.29 7.88 13.30
C LEU A 171 -1.88 7.88 14.78
N ASN A 172 -1.94 9.03 15.45
CA ASN A 172 -1.59 9.14 16.86
C ASN A 172 -2.73 8.75 17.80
N THR A 173 -3.97 8.69 17.27
CA THR A 173 -5.15 8.45 18.10
C THR A 173 -5.81 7.10 17.84
N ARG A 174 -5.31 6.32 16.89
CA ARG A 174 -5.97 5.09 16.44
C ARG A 174 -4.98 3.96 16.26
N PRO A 175 -5.29 2.74 16.73
CA PRO A 175 -4.40 1.58 16.68
C PRO A 175 -4.32 1.00 15.26
N THR A 176 -3.55 1.64 14.37
CA THR A 176 -3.36 1.17 12.98
C THR A 176 -2.40 -0.01 12.90
N ASP A 177 -1.62 -0.28 13.92
CA ASP A 177 -0.71 -1.41 14.05
C ASP A 177 -1.39 -2.68 14.56
N ASP A 178 -2.64 -2.59 15.00
CA ASP A 178 -3.48 -3.73 15.33
C ASP A 178 -4.43 -4.06 14.16
N SER A 179 -4.28 -5.24 13.57
CA SER A 179 -5.11 -5.70 12.45
C SER A 179 -6.54 -6.06 12.83
N GLU A 180 -6.79 -6.26 14.11
CA GLU A 180 -8.12 -6.62 14.66
C GLU A 180 -8.86 -5.39 15.22
N SER A 181 -8.25 -4.22 15.15
CA SER A 181 -8.87 -2.98 15.60
C SER A 181 -10.17 -2.68 14.84
N TYR A 182 -11.14 -2.14 15.56
CA TYR A 182 -12.42 -1.66 15.01
C TYR A 182 -12.26 -0.72 13.82
N MET A 183 -11.13 -0.05 13.70
CA MET A 183 -10.84 0.88 12.61
C MET A 183 -10.80 0.25 11.21
N TRP A 184 -10.61 -1.06 11.14
CA TRP A 184 -10.60 -1.77 9.86
C TRP A 184 -12.00 -2.08 9.34
N VAL A 185 -13.04 -1.76 10.12
CA VAL A 185 -14.44 -1.98 9.74
C VAL A 185 -15.14 -0.64 9.62
N LEU A 186 -15.77 -0.39 8.48
CA LEU A 186 -16.53 0.84 8.28
C LEU A 186 -17.81 0.80 9.15
N THR A 187 -18.15 1.94 9.72
CA THR A 187 -19.43 2.11 10.42
C THR A 187 -20.58 2.07 9.43
N ILE A 188 -21.69 1.48 9.84
CA ILE A 188 -22.92 1.51 9.07
C ILE A 188 -23.51 2.93 9.15
N PRO A 189 -23.84 3.57 8.02
CA PRO A 189 -24.40 4.91 7.99
C PRO A 189 -25.75 4.97 8.74
N GLN A 190 -26.02 6.08 9.43
CA GLN A 190 -27.28 6.28 10.14
C GLN A 190 -28.49 6.12 9.20
N SER A 191 -28.39 6.56 7.97
CA SER A 191 -29.46 6.43 6.96
C SER A 191 -29.88 4.98 6.70
N GLU A 192 -29.00 3.99 6.91
CA GLU A 192 -29.38 2.59 6.81
C GLU A 192 -30.29 2.17 7.98
N PHE A 193 -29.97 2.61 9.19
CA PHE A 193 -30.84 2.34 10.35
C PHE A 193 -32.18 3.07 10.28
N ASP A 194 -32.19 4.27 9.72
CA ASP A 194 -33.42 5.05 9.58
C ASP A 194 -34.35 4.47 8.51
N GLY A 195 -33.78 3.83 7.47
CA GLY A 195 -34.53 3.26 6.34
C GLY A 195 -34.84 1.76 6.47
N ASN A 196 -34.15 1.03 7.33
CA ASN A 196 -34.25 -0.42 7.44
C ASN A 196 -34.86 -0.84 8.78
N VAL A 197 -36.15 -1.17 8.76
CA VAL A 197 -36.89 -1.55 9.97
C VAL A 197 -36.37 -2.81 10.69
N HIS A 198 -35.51 -3.59 10.02
CA HIS A 198 -34.92 -4.81 10.58
C HIS A 198 -33.55 -4.56 11.24
N MET A 199 -33.03 -3.34 11.15
CA MET A 199 -31.74 -2.98 11.74
C MET A 199 -31.91 -1.99 12.89
N LYS A 200 -31.10 -2.18 13.93
CA LYS A 200 -31.06 -1.31 15.10
C LYS A 200 -29.66 -0.88 15.42
N ALA A 201 -29.42 0.42 15.55
CA ALA A 201 -28.10 0.99 15.77
C ALA A 201 -27.41 0.48 17.05
N ASP A 202 -28.20 0.19 18.10
CA ASP A 202 -27.70 -0.34 19.37
C ASP A 202 -27.26 -1.81 19.32
N LYS A 203 -27.66 -2.55 18.28
CA LYS A 203 -27.37 -3.98 18.13
C LYS A 203 -26.52 -4.32 16.91
N ASP A 204 -26.81 -3.67 15.79
CA ASP A 204 -26.29 -4.07 14.49
C ASP A 204 -25.12 -3.17 14.01
N GLN A 205 -24.82 -2.09 14.73
CA GLN A 205 -23.70 -1.22 14.42
C GLN A 205 -22.37 -1.95 14.58
N ASN A 206 -21.46 -1.73 13.63
CA ASN A 206 -20.07 -2.15 13.78
C ASN A 206 -19.42 -1.44 14.98
N PRO A 207 -18.43 -2.06 15.62
CA PRO A 207 -17.76 -1.45 16.77
C PRO A 207 -17.27 -0.03 16.50
N LEU A 208 -17.55 0.89 17.42
CA LEU A 208 -17.11 2.29 17.37
C LEU A 208 -15.87 2.55 18.22
N GLY A 209 -15.37 1.53 18.90
CA GLY A 209 -14.20 1.56 19.75
C GLY A 209 -13.70 0.15 20.06
N ASP A 210 -12.50 0.04 20.58
CA ASP A 210 -11.96 -1.22 21.09
C ASP A 210 -12.74 -1.63 22.35
N LYS A 211 -12.98 -2.93 22.50
CA LYS A 211 -13.69 -3.50 23.64
C LYS A 211 -12.78 -3.55 24.86
#